data_552fa970375a0922e929003e1d2e13fc
#
_entry.id   552fa970375a0922e929003e1d2e13fc
#
_cell.length_a   1.000
_cell.length_b   1.000
_cell.length_c   1.000
_cell.angle_alpha   90.00
_cell.angle_beta   90.00
_cell.angle_gamma   90.00
#
_symmetry.space_group_name_H-M   'P 1'
#
loop_
_entity.id
_entity.type
_entity.pdbx_description
1 polymer ?
#
loop_
_entity_poly.entity_id
_entity_poly.type
_entity_poly.pdbx_seq_one_letter_code
_entity_poly.pdbx_strand_id
1 'polypeptide(L)'
;IRAQTRGPLTTARFSLAARGVETPQALAAVLTAEGQIRADDDFSRVQLDGNLEGNGLRLGREMVGSVETLARAGEGTLIAPLTRKLARALQSETRGSALDADIRLRRDAKGYSVLAPRAELRGGSGARLVSLSRLEIAVEEGKAPRIAGNIATGGANMPRITGRMERSESGGSIFRLSMQRYAAGDSELAIPQVVVAQGEGGAIGFSGRVLASGPLPGGSATNLLLPVEGRYGAGRLALWRSCADIRFDRLSFADLAFDNRSVKLCPARGQPILATGPGGTRIAAGTSG
;
A
#
# COMPACT_ATOMS: atom_id res chain seq x y z
N ILE A 1 11.89 -28.22 19.83
CA ILE A 1 12.38 -27.09 20.67
C ILE A 1 13.51 -27.63 21.54
N ARG A 2 14.67 -26.97 21.55
CA ARG A 2 15.77 -27.25 22.49
C ARG A 2 16.03 -25.98 23.27
N ALA A 3 15.94 -26.05 24.60
CA ALA A 3 16.18 -24.91 25.49
C ALA A 3 17.46 -25.14 26.32
N GLN A 4 18.19 -24.07 26.58
CA GLN A 4 19.34 -24.04 27.50
C GLN A 4 19.22 -22.80 28.37
N THR A 5 19.41 -22.96 29.68
CA THR A 5 19.41 -21.88 30.66
C THR A 5 20.84 -21.65 31.14
N ARG A 6 21.31 -20.39 31.11
CA ARG A 6 22.60 -19.97 31.71
C ARG A 6 22.38 -18.71 32.52
N GLY A 7 22.38 -18.82 33.82
CA GLY A 7 22.11 -17.69 34.71
C GLY A 7 20.68 -17.16 34.50
N PRO A 8 20.47 -15.84 34.57
CA PRO A 8 19.15 -15.22 34.44
C PRO A 8 18.61 -15.15 33.00
N LEU A 9 19.25 -15.82 32.04
CA LEU A 9 18.86 -15.81 30.62
C LEU A 9 18.50 -17.22 30.14
N THR A 10 17.30 -17.39 29.63
CA THR A 10 16.85 -18.60 28.95
C THR A 10 16.97 -18.41 27.45
N THR A 11 17.64 -19.34 26.79
CA THR A 11 17.76 -19.38 25.34
C THR A 11 17.13 -20.65 24.79
N ALA A 12 16.23 -20.53 23.81
CA ALA A 12 15.62 -21.65 23.13
C ALA A 12 15.76 -21.52 21.61
N ARG A 13 16.06 -22.63 20.93
CA ARG A 13 15.96 -22.72 19.47
C ARG A 13 14.63 -23.38 19.10
N PHE A 14 14.03 -22.89 18.04
CA PHE A 14 12.78 -23.44 17.52
C PHE A 14 12.88 -23.66 16.01
N SER A 15 12.18 -24.66 15.54
CA SER A 15 11.84 -24.89 14.16
C SER A 15 10.39 -25.30 14.11
N LEU A 16 9.59 -24.58 13.36
CA LEU A 16 8.15 -24.74 13.22
C LEU A 16 7.81 -24.91 11.74
N ALA A 17 6.87 -25.79 11.44
CA ALA A 17 6.32 -25.93 10.10
C ALA A 17 4.79 -26.01 10.22
N ALA A 18 4.10 -25.22 9.40
CA ALA A 18 2.65 -25.23 9.29
C ALA A 18 2.25 -25.47 7.83
N ARG A 19 1.17 -26.18 7.62
CA ARG A 19 0.61 -26.44 6.29
C ARG A 19 -0.80 -25.89 6.22
N GLY A 20 -1.19 -25.38 5.03
CA GLY A 20 -2.54 -24.89 4.82
C GLY A 20 -2.88 -23.69 5.70
N VAL A 21 -1.93 -22.76 5.91
CA VAL A 21 -2.16 -21.54 6.67
C VAL A 21 -3.07 -20.62 5.88
N GLU A 22 -4.21 -20.26 6.45
CA GLU A 22 -5.20 -19.39 5.82
C GLU A 22 -5.49 -18.17 6.70
N THR A 23 -5.42 -17.01 6.07
CA THR A 23 -5.85 -15.72 6.62
C THR A 23 -6.80 -15.04 5.64
N PRO A 24 -7.59 -14.03 6.04
CA PRO A 24 -8.44 -13.28 5.12
C PRO A 24 -7.66 -12.64 3.96
N GLN A 25 -6.38 -12.28 4.19
CA GLN A 25 -5.53 -11.58 3.24
C GLN A 25 -4.65 -12.50 2.39
N ALA A 26 -4.25 -13.68 2.92
CA ALA A 26 -3.32 -14.58 2.25
C ALA A 26 -3.51 -16.04 2.67
N LEU A 27 -3.19 -16.95 1.76
CA LEU A 27 -3.06 -18.37 2.02
C LEU A 27 -1.61 -18.80 1.75
N ALA A 28 -1.08 -19.74 2.54
CA ALA A 28 0.22 -20.34 2.31
C ALA A 28 0.09 -21.86 2.35
N ALA A 29 0.60 -22.56 1.35
CA ALA A 29 0.58 -24.02 1.34
C ALA A 29 1.51 -24.60 2.42
N VAL A 30 2.68 -24.02 2.58
CA VAL A 30 3.64 -24.36 3.63
C VAL A 30 4.25 -23.06 4.16
N LEU A 31 4.35 -22.98 5.48
CA LEU A 31 5.04 -21.92 6.18
C LEU A 31 6.01 -22.55 7.18
N THR A 32 7.29 -22.19 7.10
CA THR A 32 8.33 -22.61 8.02
C THR A 32 8.93 -21.43 8.75
N ALA A 33 9.20 -21.58 10.03
CA ALA A 33 9.87 -20.56 10.83
C ALA A 33 10.95 -21.21 11.68
N GLU A 34 12.16 -20.70 11.58
CA GLU A 34 13.30 -21.17 12.35
C GLU A 34 13.97 -20.01 13.05
N GLY A 35 14.51 -20.26 14.27
CA GLY A 35 15.15 -19.17 14.98
C GLY A 35 15.50 -19.48 16.42
N GLN A 36 15.75 -18.39 17.13
CA GLN A 36 16.16 -18.39 18.51
C GLN A 36 15.33 -17.40 19.32
N ILE A 37 14.88 -17.85 20.49
CA ILE A 37 14.23 -17.02 21.49
C ILE A 37 15.20 -16.83 22.64
N ARG A 38 15.30 -15.62 23.13
CA ARG A 38 16.00 -15.25 24.39
C ARG A 38 14.98 -14.56 25.28
N ALA A 39 14.95 -14.95 26.54
CA ALA A 39 14.07 -14.36 27.52
C ALA A 39 14.78 -14.24 28.87
N ASP A 40 14.42 -13.22 29.65
CA ASP A 40 14.77 -13.10 31.04
C ASP A 40 13.97 -14.16 31.85
N ASP A 41 14.40 -14.51 33.04
CA ASP A 41 13.77 -15.55 33.87
C ASP A 41 12.29 -15.27 34.19
N ASP A 42 11.94 -13.98 34.30
CA ASP A 42 10.57 -13.51 34.53
C ASP A 42 9.80 -13.19 33.24
N PHE A 43 10.38 -13.45 32.06
CA PHE A 43 9.84 -13.12 30.75
C PHE A 43 9.49 -11.63 30.57
N SER A 44 10.06 -10.75 31.38
CA SER A 44 9.86 -9.31 31.26
C SER A 44 10.44 -8.75 29.95
N ARG A 45 11.46 -9.37 29.42
CA ARG A 45 12.03 -9.13 28.10
C ARG A 45 12.12 -10.41 27.30
N VAL A 46 11.58 -10.38 26.10
CA VAL A 46 11.65 -11.49 25.16
C VAL A 46 12.15 -10.97 23.83
N GLN A 47 13.16 -11.62 23.30
CA GLN A 47 13.69 -11.38 21.95
C GLN A 47 13.58 -12.67 21.13
N LEU A 48 13.02 -12.56 19.94
CA LEU A 48 13.01 -13.62 18.93
C LEU A 48 13.77 -13.13 17.71
N ASP A 49 14.75 -13.90 17.27
CA ASP A 49 15.46 -13.72 16.00
C ASP A 49 15.21 -14.97 15.15
N GLY A 50 14.73 -14.80 13.93
CA GLY A 50 14.40 -15.94 13.09
C GLY A 50 14.22 -15.59 11.62
N ASN A 51 14.13 -16.64 10.82
CA ASN A 51 13.76 -16.61 9.41
C ASN A 51 12.37 -17.23 9.24
N LEU A 52 11.58 -16.65 8.34
CA LEU A 52 10.27 -17.12 7.94
C LEU A 52 10.30 -17.41 6.44
N GLU A 53 10.03 -18.64 6.06
CA GLU A 53 9.87 -19.06 4.68
C GLU A 53 8.45 -19.53 4.41
N GLY A 54 7.92 -19.16 3.25
CA GLY A 54 6.59 -19.56 2.82
C GLY A 54 6.58 -19.98 1.35
N ASN A 55 5.82 -21.03 1.05
CA ASN A 55 5.67 -21.53 -0.32
C ASN A 55 4.20 -21.65 -0.71
N GLY A 56 3.90 -21.45 -2.00
CA GLY A 56 2.54 -21.55 -2.52
C GLY A 56 1.60 -20.50 -1.96
N LEU A 57 2.10 -19.26 -1.81
CA LEU A 57 1.28 -18.16 -1.34
C LEU A 57 0.24 -17.76 -2.39
N ARG A 58 -0.96 -17.46 -1.94
CA ARG A 58 -2.08 -16.96 -2.75
C ARG A 58 -2.75 -15.81 -2.03
N LEU A 59 -3.40 -14.95 -2.81
CA LEU A 59 -4.23 -13.90 -2.22
C LEU A 59 -5.43 -14.52 -1.51
N GLY A 60 -5.71 -14.02 -0.32
CA GLY A 60 -6.92 -14.37 0.41
C GLY A 60 -8.17 -13.72 -0.21
N ARG A 61 -9.33 -14.14 0.26
CA ARG A 61 -10.64 -13.71 -0.32
C ARG A 61 -10.86 -12.22 -0.24
N GLU A 62 -10.43 -11.56 0.83
CA GLU A 62 -10.57 -10.10 0.97
C GLU A 62 -9.74 -9.33 -0.07
N MET A 63 -8.52 -9.77 -0.32
CA MET A 63 -7.66 -9.13 -1.33
C MET A 63 -8.19 -9.33 -2.74
N VAL A 64 -8.65 -10.54 -3.07
CA VAL A 64 -9.29 -10.82 -4.37
C VAL A 64 -10.55 -9.97 -4.55
N GLY A 65 -11.43 -9.93 -3.56
CA GLY A 65 -12.65 -9.12 -3.58
C GLY A 65 -12.37 -7.61 -3.72
N SER A 66 -11.31 -7.11 -3.10
CA SER A 66 -10.91 -5.71 -3.23
C SER A 66 -10.47 -5.36 -4.66
N VAL A 67 -9.67 -6.23 -5.31
CA VAL A 67 -9.23 -6.04 -6.70
C VAL A 67 -10.42 -6.09 -7.66
N GLU A 68 -11.35 -7.02 -7.48
CA GLU A 68 -12.56 -7.14 -8.29
C GLU A 68 -13.49 -5.92 -8.12
N THR A 69 -13.64 -5.44 -6.89
CA THR A 69 -14.46 -4.25 -6.60
C THR A 69 -13.87 -3.01 -7.29
N LEU A 70 -12.54 -2.84 -7.23
CA LEU A 70 -11.86 -1.75 -7.90
C LEU A 70 -11.98 -1.84 -9.43
N ALA A 71 -11.91 -3.06 -10.00
CA ALA A 71 -12.10 -3.28 -11.43
C ALA A 71 -13.51 -2.89 -11.90
N ARG A 72 -14.54 -3.28 -11.14
CA ARG A 72 -15.94 -2.92 -11.43
C ARG A 72 -16.20 -1.43 -11.28
N ALA A 73 -15.71 -0.82 -10.21
CA ALA A 73 -15.86 0.63 -9.99
C ALA A 73 -15.18 1.47 -11.09
N GLY A 74 -14.17 0.91 -11.75
CA GLY A 74 -13.43 1.55 -12.83
C GLY A 74 -13.98 1.29 -14.23
N GLU A 75 -15.11 0.60 -14.41
CA GLU A 75 -15.68 0.32 -15.72
C GLU A 75 -15.97 1.61 -16.51
N GLY A 76 -15.64 1.60 -17.81
CA GLY A 76 -15.72 2.80 -18.65
C GLY A 76 -14.59 3.81 -18.42
N THR A 77 -13.62 3.51 -17.57
CA THR A 77 -12.47 4.37 -17.29
C THR A 77 -11.14 3.67 -17.53
N LEU A 78 -10.06 4.45 -17.53
CA LEU A 78 -8.69 3.94 -17.61
C LEU A 78 -8.32 2.94 -16.49
N ILE A 79 -9.04 2.93 -15.38
CA ILE A 79 -8.75 2.07 -14.24
C ILE A 79 -9.07 0.60 -14.53
N ALA A 80 -10.16 0.30 -15.25
CA ALA A 80 -10.57 -1.08 -15.51
C ALA A 80 -9.53 -1.92 -16.30
N PRO A 81 -8.90 -1.46 -17.39
CA PRO A 81 -7.84 -2.21 -18.05
C PRO A 81 -6.62 -2.46 -17.18
N LEU A 82 -6.22 -1.45 -16.39
CA LEU A 82 -5.06 -1.54 -15.49
C LEU A 82 -5.31 -2.56 -14.37
N THR A 83 -6.47 -2.54 -13.74
CA THR A 83 -6.84 -3.50 -12.68
C THR A 83 -7.00 -4.91 -13.21
N ARG A 84 -7.58 -5.09 -14.40
CA ARG A 84 -7.65 -6.42 -15.07
C ARG A 84 -6.27 -6.98 -15.40
N LYS A 85 -5.32 -6.12 -15.84
CA LYS A 85 -3.92 -6.52 -16.06
C LYS A 85 -3.27 -6.96 -14.75
N LEU A 86 -3.44 -6.17 -13.68
CA LEU A 86 -2.93 -6.49 -12.35
C LEU A 86 -3.49 -7.82 -11.83
N ALA A 87 -4.82 -8.03 -11.93
CA ALA A 87 -5.46 -9.26 -11.48
C ALA A 87 -4.88 -10.49 -12.18
N ARG A 88 -4.72 -10.44 -13.51
CA ARG A 88 -4.11 -11.53 -14.29
C ARG A 88 -2.67 -11.79 -13.89
N ALA A 89 -1.87 -10.74 -13.70
CA ALA A 89 -0.48 -10.86 -13.25
C ALA A 89 -0.41 -11.52 -11.87
N LEU A 90 -1.23 -11.10 -10.92
CA LEU A 90 -1.32 -11.70 -9.59
C LEU A 90 -1.71 -13.18 -9.66
N GLN A 91 -2.71 -13.54 -10.45
CA GLN A 91 -3.14 -14.94 -10.64
C GLN A 91 -2.05 -15.83 -11.23
N SER A 92 -1.26 -15.32 -12.19
CA SER A 92 -0.16 -16.08 -12.78
C SER A 92 1.01 -16.25 -11.81
N GLU A 93 1.37 -15.21 -11.09
CA GLU A 93 2.54 -15.19 -10.22
C GLU A 93 2.32 -15.88 -8.86
N THR A 94 1.08 -16.06 -8.43
CA THR A 94 0.79 -16.76 -7.17
C THR A 94 1.01 -18.28 -7.26
N ARG A 95 1.09 -18.84 -8.47
CA ARG A 95 1.42 -20.25 -8.64
C ARG A 95 2.93 -20.45 -8.44
N GLY A 96 3.31 -21.21 -7.39
CA GLY A 96 4.72 -21.47 -7.07
C GLY A 96 5.45 -20.27 -6.44
N SER A 97 4.73 -19.33 -5.87
CA SER A 97 5.31 -18.19 -5.17
C SER A 97 6.04 -18.60 -3.89
N ALA A 98 7.07 -17.86 -3.52
CA ALA A 98 7.87 -18.08 -2.34
C ALA A 98 8.06 -16.78 -1.54
N LEU A 99 7.95 -16.88 -0.23
CA LEU A 99 8.26 -15.83 0.75
C LEU A 99 9.54 -16.20 1.48
N ASP A 100 10.41 -15.23 1.65
CA ASP A 100 11.59 -15.30 2.52
C ASP A 100 11.66 -14.01 3.34
N ALA A 101 11.75 -14.11 4.66
CA ALA A 101 11.80 -12.95 5.54
C ALA A 101 12.63 -13.20 6.78
N ASP A 102 13.55 -12.27 7.07
CA ASP A 102 14.23 -12.20 8.35
C ASP A 102 13.36 -11.41 9.33
N ILE A 103 13.09 -11.98 10.50
CA ILE A 103 12.21 -11.39 11.51
C ILE A 103 12.94 -11.29 12.85
N ARG A 104 12.84 -10.13 13.48
CA ARG A 104 13.20 -9.92 14.87
C ARG A 104 11.99 -9.37 15.61
N LEU A 105 11.63 -10.02 16.67
CA LEU A 105 10.58 -9.54 17.57
C LEU A 105 11.23 -9.22 18.92
N ARG A 106 10.88 -8.09 19.48
CA ARG A 106 11.23 -7.69 20.85
C ARG A 106 9.97 -7.33 21.60
N ARG A 107 9.88 -7.81 22.80
CA ARG A 107 8.85 -7.43 23.78
C ARG A 107 9.54 -7.00 25.06
N ASP A 108 9.09 -5.91 25.65
CA ASP A 108 9.49 -5.44 26.96
C ASP A 108 8.29 -4.82 27.70
N ALA A 109 8.52 -4.23 28.87
CA ALA A 109 7.46 -3.60 29.67
C ALA A 109 6.76 -2.41 28.98
N LYS A 110 7.36 -1.83 27.93
CA LYS A 110 6.78 -0.69 27.18
C LYS A 110 5.93 -1.11 26.00
N GLY A 111 6.07 -2.35 25.52
CA GLY A 111 5.35 -2.85 24.37
C GLY A 111 6.11 -3.89 23.57
N TYR A 112 5.85 -3.94 22.27
CA TYR A 112 6.56 -4.85 21.39
C TYR A 112 6.98 -4.14 20.09
N SER A 113 8.08 -4.63 19.50
CA SER A 113 8.53 -4.22 18.18
C SER A 113 8.83 -5.44 17.31
N VAL A 114 8.45 -5.33 16.04
CA VAL A 114 8.78 -6.30 15.00
C VAL A 114 9.66 -5.58 13.98
N LEU A 115 10.84 -6.13 13.74
CA LEU A 115 11.75 -5.66 12.71
C LEU A 115 11.87 -6.75 11.65
N ALA A 116 11.62 -6.40 10.39
CA ALA A 116 11.96 -7.22 9.24
C ALA A 116 13.07 -6.50 8.45
N PRO A 117 14.35 -6.85 8.68
CA PRO A 117 15.47 -6.27 7.94
C PRO A 117 15.33 -6.47 6.45
N ARG A 118 14.83 -7.64 6.07
CA ARG A 118 14.54 -8.04 4.70
C ARG A 118 13.33 -8.97 4.68
N ALA A 119 12.43 -8.72 3.73
CA ALA A 119 11.39 -9.68 3.35
C ALA A 119 11.16 -9.59 1.84
N GLU A 120 11.09 -10.73 1.16
CA GLU A 120 10.90 -10.84 -0.27
C GLU A 120 9.80 -11.85 -0.59
N LEU A 121 8.84 -11.41 -1.42
CA LEU A 121 7.89 -12.29 -2.07
C LEU A 121 8.29 -12.44 -3.53
N ARG A 122 8.57 -13.67 -3.95
CA ARG A 122 8.85 -14.02 -5.33
C ARG A 122 7.64 -14.72 -5.94
N GLY A 123 7.35 -14.42 -7.20
CA GLY A 123 6.32 -15.11 -7.96
C GLY A 123 6.78 -16.45 -8.50
N GLY A 124 5.85 -17.20 -9.08
CA GLY A 124 6.16 -18.48 -9.71
C GLY A 124 7.13 -18.38 -10.89
N SER A 125 7.26 -17.23 -11.51
CA SER A 125 8.29 -16.91 -12.51
C SER A 125 9.70 -16.69 -11.90
N GLY A 126 9.83 -16.67 -10.57
CA GLY A 126 11.05 -16.27 -9.87
C GLY A 126 11.24 -14.76 -9.75
N ALA A 127 10.37 -13.96 -10.38
CA ALA A 127 10.43 -12.52 -10.30
C ALA A 127 10.09 -12.03 -8.89
N ARG A 128 10.77 -10.97 -8.43
CA ARG A 128 10.47 -10.32 -7.15
C ARG A 128 9.21 -9.47 -7.29
N LEU A 129 8.13 -9.90 -6.63
CA LEU A 129 6.84 -9.20 -6.65
C LEU A 129 6.77 -8.09 -5.62
N VAL A 130 7.26 -8.37 -4.41
CA VAL A 130 7.31 -7.42 -3.31
C VAL A 130 8.63 -7.59 -2.57
N SER A 131 9.27 -6.51 -2.23
CA SER A 131 10.38 -6.49 -1.28
C SER A 131 10.13 -5.43 -0.21
N LEU A 132 10.38 -5.81 1.03
CA LEU A 132 10.41 -4.93 2.18
C LEU A 132 11.84 -4.89 2.71
N SER A 133 12.29 -3.73 3.12
CA SER A 133 13.57 -3.60 3.78
C SER A 133 13.49 -2.62 4.94
N ARG A 134 14.19 -2.94 6.03
CA ARG A 134 14.19 -2.14 7.26
C ARG A 134 12.77 -1.85 7.77
N LEU A 135 11.84 -2.79 7.57
CA LEU A 135 10.49 -2.65 8.10
C LEU A 135 10.56 -2.78 9.62
N GLU A 136 10.12 -1.75 10.30
CA GLU A 136 9.98 -1.72 11.76
C GLU A 136 8.54 -1.36 12.11
N ILE A 137 7.92 -2.16 12.95
CA ILE A 137 6.60 -1.91 13.53
C ILE A 137 6.80 -1.91 15.04
N ALA A 138 6.54 -0.79 15.70
CA ALA A 138 6.61 -0.68 17.16
C ALA A 138 5.24 -0.28 17.69
N VAL A 139 4.79 -1.02 18.71
CA VAL A 139 3.53 -0.80 19.40
C VAL A 139 3.84 -0.59 20.88
N GLU A 140 3.54 0.59 21.38
CA GLU A 140 3.65 0.96 22.80
C GLU A 140 2.24 1.09 23.36
N GLU A 141 2.07 0.72 24.62
CA GLU A 141 0.79 0.83 25.30
C GLU A 141 0.26 2.27 25.31
N GLY A 142 -0.99 2.46 24.95
CA GLY A 142 -1.64 3.78 24.88
C GLY A 142 -1.19 4.68 23.72
N LYS A 143 -0.33 4.19 22.81
CA LYS A 143 0.14 4.96 21.64
C LYS A 143 -0.26 4.30 20.33
N ALA A 144 -0.41 5.10 19.29
CA ALA A 144 -0.61 4.59 17.93
C ALA A 144 0.62 3.80 17.45
N PRO A 145 0.44 2.69 16.72
CA PRO A 145 1.55 1.92 16.14
C PRO A 145 2.46 2.81 15.29
N ARG A 146 3.76 2.60 15.41
CA ARG A 146 4.78 3.27 14.60
C ARG A 146 5.27 2.32 13.54
N ILE A 147 5.30 2.77 12.31
CA ILE A 147 5.75 1.97 11.19
C ILE A 147 6.81 2.76 10.42
N ALA A 148 7.94 2.13 10.13
CA ALA A 148 9.01 2.67 9.29
C ALA A 148 9.53 1.58 8.37
N GLY A 149 10.08 1.95 7.20
CA GLY A 149 10.66 0.98 6.27
C GLY A 149 10.54 1.36 4.82
N ASN A 150 11.02 0.48 3.94
CA ASN A 150 10.91 0.66 2.50
C ASN A 150 10.13 -0.51 1.89
N ILE A 151 9.36 -0.20 0.85
CA ILE A 151 8.66 -1.17 0.02
C ILE A 151 9.00 -0.95 -1.44
N ALA A 152 9.19 -2.03 -2.18
CA ALA A 152 9.23 -2.00 -3.63
C ALA A 152 8.40 -3.15 -4.19
N THR A 153 7.68 -2.88 -5.28
CA THR A 153 6.95 -3.91 -6.04
C THR A 153 7.52 -4.03 -7.45
N GLY A 154 7.37 -5.20 -8.06
CA GLY A 154 7.87 -5.47 -9.40
C GLY A 154 7.31 -6.77 -9.96
N GLY A 155 7.98 -7.32 -10.95
CA GLY A 155 7.54 -8.53 -11.66
C GLY A 155 6.93 -8.20 -13.03
N ALA A 156 6.76 -9.25 -13.85
CA ALA A 156 6.18 -9.11 -15.17
C ALA A 156 4.70 -8.68 -15.05
N ASN A 157 4.33 -7.66 -15.79
CA ASN A 157 2.95 -7.12 -15.79
C ASN A 157 2.44 -6.58 -14.44
N MET A 158 3.31 -6.40 -13.46
CA MET A 158 3.01 -5.77 -12.18
C MET A 158 3.39 -4.28 -12.20
N PRO A 159 2.68 -3.40 -11.48
CA PRO A 159 3.11 -2.02 -11.30
C PRO A 159 4.41 -1.97 -10.50
N ARG A 160 5.34 -1.13 -10.93
CA ARG A 160 6.58 -0.86 -10.21
C ARG A 160 6.36 0.31 -9.27
N ILE A 161 6.13 0.00 -8.00
CA ILE A 161 5.92 0.98 -6.94
C ILE A 161 7.15 0.96 -6.05
N THR A 162 7.64 2.12 -5.66
CA THR A 162 8.61 2.27 -4.59
C THR A 162 8.02 3.16 -3.50
N GLY A 163 8.25 2.79 -2.27
CA GLY A 163 7.72 3.51 -1.14
C GLY A 163 8.71 3.55 0.02
N ARG A 164 8.72 4.66 0.72
CA ARG A 164 9.44 4.85 1.97
C ARG A 164 8.50 5.35 3.03
N MET A 165 8.55 4.69 4.15
CA MET A 165 7.79 5.01 5.32
C MET A 165 8.73 5.58 6.37
N GLU A 166 8.45 6.79 6.83
CA GLU A 166 9.25 7.50 7.80
C GLU A 166 8.36 7.97 8.95
N ARG A 167 8.95 8.04 10.10
CA ARG A 167 8.31 8.69 11.25
C ARG A 167 8.40 10.21 11.10
N SER A 168 7.29 10.90 11.33
CA SER A 168 7.27 12.35 11.49
C SER A 168 7.87 12.75 12.85
N GLU A 169 8.44 13.95 12.94
CA GLU A 169 8.89 14.56 14.19
C GLU A 169 7.74 14.69 15.22
N SER A 170 6.51 14.89 14.74
CA SER A 170 5.29 14.94 15.56
C SER A 170 4.74 13.57 15.98
N GLY A 171 5.41 12.46 15.65
CA GLY A 171 5.02 11.11 16.06
C GLY A 171 4.10 10.38 15.08
N GLY A 172 3.57 11.03 14.05
CA GLY A 172 2.82 10.41 12.97
C GLY A 172 3.69 9.65 11.97
N SER A 173 3.08 8.87 11.09
CA SER A 173 3.78 8.18 10.00
C SER A 173 3.61 8.93 8.69
N ILE A 174 4.69 9.06 7.93
CA ILE A 174 4.69 9.66 6.59
C ILE A 174 5.14 8.59 5.60
N PHE A 175 4.30 8.36 4.60
CA PHE A 175 4.55 7.51 3.46
C PHE A 175 4.87 8.36 2.24
N ARG A 176 6.01 8.10 1.58
CA ARG A 176 6.33 8.64 0.26
C ARG A 176 6.29 7.50 -0.75
N LEU A 177 5.39 7.61 -1.70
CA LEU A 177 5.19 6.58 -2.72
C LEU A 177 5.42 7.17 -4.10
N SER A 178 5.99 6.37 -4.99
CA SER A 178 6.04 6.62 -6.43
C SER A 178 5.70 5.35 -7.19
N MET A 179 5.07 5.49 -8.34
CA MET A 179 4.77 4.40 -9.26
C MET A 179 5.24 4.78 -10.65
N GLN A 180 6.08 3.95 -11.24
CA GLN A 180 6.47 4.09 -12.63
C GLN A 180 5.26 3.89 -13.54
N ARG A 181 5.37 4.35 -14.78
CA ARG A 181 4.34 4.19 -15.80
C ARG A 181 3.87 2.74 -15.90
N TYR A 182 2.60 2.53 -15.66
CA TYR A 182 1.93 1.25 -15.74
C TYR A 182 0.82 1.36 -16.79
N ALA A 183 0.88 0.54 -17.83
CA ALA A 183 0.01 0.65 -18.99
C ALA A 183 -0.70 -0.66 -19.30
N ALA A 184 -1.94 -0.57 -19.82
CA ALA A 184 -2.75 -1.68 -20.31
C ALA A 184 -3.68 -1.20 -21.44
N GLY A 185 -3.40 -1.63 -22.70
CA GLY A 185 -4.07 -1.06 -23.88
C GLY A 185 -3.80 0.44 -23.95
N ASP A 186 -4.85 1.21 -24.16
CA ASP A 186 -4.78 2.68 -24.26
C ASP A 186 -4.76 3.38 -22.89
N SER A 187 -4.74 2.61 -21.81
CA SER A 187 -4.79 3.12 -20.44
C SER A 187 -3.41 3.14 -19.81
N GLU A 188 -3.04 4.25 -19.21
CA GLU A 188 -1.78 4.45 -18.51
C GLU A 188 -1.98 5.21 -17.20
N LEU A 189 -1.18 4.86 -16.22
CA LEU A 189 -1.13 5.54 -14.94
C LEU A 189 0.31 5.59 -14.42
N ALA A 190 0.75 6.75 -13.99
CA ALA A 190 1.99 6.93 -13.26
C ALA A 190 1.75 7.83 -12.05
N ILE A 191 2.47 7.58 -10.98
CA ILE A 191 2.44 8.40 -9.77
C ILE A 191 3.86 8.87 -9.53
N PRO A 192 4.25 10.05 -10.03
CA PRO A 192 5.61 10.57 -9.81
C PRO A 192 5.95 10.65 -8.33
N GLN A 193 5.00 11.13 -7.52
CA GLN A 193 5.12 11.17 -6.08
C GLN A 193 3.74 11.37 -5.43
N VAL A 194 3.49 10.58 -4.39
CA VAL A 194 2.40 10.81 -3.43
C VAL A 194 2.98 10.70 -2.03
N VAL A 195 2.63 11.66 -1.18
CA VAL A 195 2.94 11.65 0.25
C VAL A 195 1.64 11.38 0.99
N VAL A 196 1.65 10.41 1.85
CA VAL A 196 0.53 10.06 2.74
C VAL A 196 0.99 10.25 4.18
N ALA A 197 0.27 11.03 4.95
CA ALA A 197 0.56 11.28 6.37
C ALA A 197 -0.60 10.80 7.23
N GLN A 198 -0.29 10.04 8.25
CA GLN A 198 -1.24 9.66 9.27
C GLN A 198 -1.16 10.69 10.41
N GLY A 199 -2.27 11.35 10.70
CA GLY A 199 -2.40 12.27 11.81
C GLY A 199 -2.92 11.61 13.08
N GLU A 200 -3.06 12.39 14.12
CA GLU A 200 -3.71 11.99 15.37
C GLU A 200 -5.15 11.54 15.10
N GLY A 201 -5.63 10.55 15.85
CA GLY A 201 -6.98 10.01 15.70
C GLY A 201 -7.20 9.17 14.43
N GLY A 202 -6.14 8.74 13.73
CA GLY A 202 -6.24 7.85 12.56
C GLY A 202 -6.67 8.55 11.26
N ALA A 203 -6.75 9.88 11.24
CA ALA A 203 -7.00 10.62 10.02
C ALA A 203 -5.79 10.51 9.07
N ILE A 204 -6.05 10.32 7.77
CA ILE A 204 -5.05 10.19 6.73
C ILE A 204 -5.14 11.42 5.83
N GLY A 205 -4.05 12.18 5.71
CA GLY A 205 -3.85 13.21 4.71
C GLY A 205 -2.99 12.69 3.57
N PHE A 206 -3.25 13.12 2.35
CA PHE A 206 -2.40 12.79 1.22
C PHE A 206 -2.29 13.95 0.24
N SER A 207 -1.13 14.03 -0.39
CA SER A 207 -0.84 15.03 -1.42
C SER A 207 0.14 14.46 -2.44
N GLY A 208 0.01 14.86 -3.70
CA GLY A 208 0.87 14.38 -4.77
C GLY A 208 0.38 14.72 -6.15
N ARG A 209 0.87 13.97 -7.13
CA ARG A 209 0.51 14.12 -8.55
C ARG A 209 0.32 12.75 -9.18
N VAL A 210 -0.66 12.68 -10.07
CA VAL A 210 -0.96 11.52 -10.89
C VAL A 210 -0.89 11.94 -12.35
N LEU A 211 -0.23 11.16 -13.18
CA LEU A 211 -0.22 11.28 -14.62
C LEU A 211 -1.01 10.11 -15.21
N ALA A 212 -2.02 10.41 -16.00
CA ALA A 212 -2.94 9.42 -16.53
C ALA A 212 -3.25 9.65 -18.01
N SER A 213 -3.43 8.58 -18.76
CA SER A 213 -3.97 8.60 -20.12
C SER A 213 -4.96 7.45 -20.28
N GLY A 214 -6.02 7.68 -21.04
CA GLY A 214 -7.01 6.65 -21.34
C GLY A 214 -8.44 7.13 -21.31
N PRO A 215 -9.40 6.19 -21.37
CA PRO A 215 -10.82 6.50 -21.34
C PRO A 215 -11.24 7.11 -19.99
N LEU A 216 -12.14 8.09 -20.08
CA LEU A 216 -12.85 8.70 -18.97
C LEU A 216 -14.35 8.54 -19.19
N PRO A 217 -15.21 8.69 -18.16
CA PRO A 217 -16.65 8.69 -18.37
C PRO A 217 -17.06 9.77 -19.38
N GLY A 218 -17.56 9.35 -20.54
CA GLY A 218 -17.98 10.24 -21.63
C GLY A 218 -16.86 10.81 -22.52
N GLY A 219 -15.60 10.31 -22.38
CA GLY A 219 -14.50 10.83 -23.20
C GLY A 219 -13.16 10.13 -22.97
N SER A 220 -12.08 10.86 -23.17
CA SER A 220 -10.72 10.36 -22.94
C SER A 220 -9.76 11.51 -22.59
N ALA A 221 -8.65 11.16 -21.97
CA ALA A 221 -7.56 12.09 -21.70
C ALA A 221 -6.21 11.52 -22.13
N THR A 222 -5.32 12.41 -22.58
CA THR A 222 -3.91 12.10 -22.88
C THR A 222 -3.03 12.98 -22.01
N ASN A 223 -2.07 12.36 -21.30
CA ASN A 223 -1.12 13.04 -20.42
C ASN A 223 -1.80 13.98 -19.41
N LEU A 224 -2.91 13.51 -18.83
CA LEU A 224 -3.64 14.23 -17.80
C LEU A 224 -2.80 14.25 -16.51
N LEU A 225 -2.24 15.41 -16.19
CA LEU A 225 -1.56 15.68 -14.93
C LEU A 225 -2.57 16.25 -13.93
N LEU A 226 -2.87 15.43 -12.92
CA LEU A 226 -3.84 15.74 -11.88
C LEU A 226 -3.14 15.87 -10.54
N PRO A 227 -3.19 17.03 -9.86
CA PRO A 227 -2.78 17.10 -8.45
C PRO A 227 -3.79 16.31 -7.61
N VAL A 228 -3.28 15.51 -6.69
CA VAL A 228 -4.10 14.74 -5.76
C VAL A 228 -3.82 15.27 -4.36
N GLU A 229 -4.80 15.89 -3.75
CA GLU A 229 -4.74 16.40 -2.39
C GLU A 229 -6.04 16.05 -1.67
N GLY A 230 -5.92 15.50 -0.48
CA GLY A 230 -7.12 15.14 0.24
C GLY A 230 -6.88 14.68 1.67
N ARG A 231 -7.98 14.44 2.34
CA ARG A 231 -8.03 13.90 3.70
C ARG A 231 -9.13 12.84 3.80
N TYR A 232 -8.78 11.74 4.45
CA TYR A 232 -9.73 10.69 4.81
C TYR A 232 -9.74 10.54 6.33
N GLY A 233 -10.93 10.44 6.91
CA GLY A 233 -11.10 10.19 8.33
C GLY A 233 -12.57 10.05 8.70
N ALA A 234 -12.87 9.22 9.70
CA ALA A 234 -14.24 8.93 10.14
C ALA A 234 -15.20 8.56 8.98
N GLY A 235 -14.73 7.73 8.02
CA GLY A 235 -15.52 7.30 6.87
C GLY A 235 -15.82 8.39 5.84
N ARG A 236 -15.15 9.53 5.91
CA ARG A 236 -15.33 10.66 5.00
C ARG A 236 -14.05 10.96 4.24
N LEU A 237 -14.17 11.14 2.93
CA LEU A 237 -13.10 11.58 2.05
C LEU A 237 -13.39 13.01 1.58
N ALA A 238 -12.41 13.88 1.66
CA ALA A 238 -12.47 15.23 1.12
C ALA A 238 -11.26 15.44 0.19
N LEU A 239 -11.51 15.81 -1.07
CA LEU A 239 -10.48 16.09 -2.07
C LEU A 239 -10.52 17.55 -2.47
N TRP A 240 -9.33 18.11 -2.73
CA TRP A 240 -9.10 19.46 -3.23
C TRP A 240 -9.80 20.54 -2.39
N ARG A 241 -9.18 20.88 -1.29
CA ARG A 241 -9.57 22.02 -0.45
C ARG A 241 -8.99 23.35 -0.94
N SER A 242 -7.97 23.26 -1.79
CA SER A 242 -7.34 24.33 -2.56
C SER A 242 -7.66 24.16 -4.05
N CYS A 243 -7.36 25.17 -4.85
CA CYS A 243 -7.53 25.08 -6.30
C CYS A 243 -6.60 24.01 -6.88
N ALA A 244 -7.11 23.21 -7.79
CA ALA A 244 -6.39 22.17 -8.50
C ALA A 244 -6.06 22.63 -9.92
N ASP A 245 -4.77 22.73 -10.24
CA ASP A 245 -4.29 23.01 -11.59
C ASP A 245 -4.16 21.71 -12.37
N ILE A 246 -5.11 21.45 -13.25
CA ILE A 246 -5.18 20.24 -14.08
C ILE A 246 -4.58 20.59 -15.44
N ARG A 247 -3.63 19.79 -15.93
CA ARG A 247 -3.01 19.95 -17.24
C ARG A 247 -3.22 18.69 -18.07
N PHE A 248 -3.35 18.86 -19.37
CA PHE A 248 -3.48 17.73 -20.31
C PHE A 248 -2.98 18.14 -21.69
N ASP A 249 -2.47 17.15 -22.44
CA ASP A 249 -2.15 17.34 -23.84
C ASP A 249 -3.43 17.31 -24.68
N ARG A 250 -4.34 16.37 -24.37
CA ARG A 250 -5.66 16.29 -25.00
C ARG A 250 -6.71 15.81 -24.02
N LEU A 251 -7.86 16.47 -24.02
CA LEU A 251 -9.05 16.08 -23.29
C LEU A 251 -10.23 16.09 -24.26
N SER A 252 -10.86 14.95 -24.47
CA SER A 252 -12.11 14.84 -25.22
C SER A 252 -13.26 14.51 -24.29
N PHE A 253 -14.39 15.14 -24.51
CA PHE A 253 -15.64 14.89 -23.78
C PHE A 253 -16.81 15.12 -24.73
N ALA A 254 -17.62 14.08 -24.98
CA ALA A 254 -18.61 14.04 -26.04
C ALA A 254 -17.97 14.46 -27.39
N ASP A 255 -18.51 15.48 -28.05
CA ASP A 255 -18.03 16.01 -29.34
C ASP A 255 -16.98 17.14 -29.21
N LEU A 256 -16.59 17.46 -27.98
CA LEU A 256 -15.60 18.52 -27.70
C LEU A 256 -14.23 17.94 -27.48
N ALA A 257 -13.21 18.56 -28.06
CA ALA A 257 -11.82 18.26 -27.83
C ALA A 257 -11.03 19.54 -27.50
N PHE A 258 -10.21 19.42 -26.47
CA PHE A 258 -9.34 20.49 -26.01
C PHE A 258 -7.89 19.99 -26.07
N ASP A 259 -7.03 20.73 -26.74
CA ASP A 259 -5.61 20.37 -26.89
C ASP A 259 -4.73 21.35 -26.11
N ASN A 260 -3.71 20.79 -25.43
CA ASN A 260 -2.65 21.54 -24.72
C ASN A 260 -3.18 22.66 -23.80
N ARG A 261 -4.09 22.31 -22.90
CA ARG A 261 -4.72 23.28 -21.98
C ARG A 261 -4.42 22.95 -20.51
N SER A 262 -4.58 23.98 -19.71
CA SER A 262 -4.68 23.85 -18.28
C SER A 262 -6.02 24.40 -17.80
N VAL A 263 -6.60 23.73 -16.84
CA VAL A 263 -7.86 24.15 -16.21
C VAL A 263 -7.61 24.27 -14.71
N LYS A 264 -7.98 25.41 -14.15
CA LYS A 264 -7.91 25.64 -12.71
C LYS A 264 -9.30 25.44 -12.12
N LEU A 265 -9.46 24.38 -11.35
CA LEU A 265 -10.68 24.11 -10.60
C LEU A 265 -10.52 24.59 -9.17
N CYS A 266 -11.38 25.44 -8.71
CA CYS A 266 -11.34 25.96 -7.33
C CYS A 266 -12.56 25.46 -6.54
N PRO A 267 -12.38 25.15 -5.26
CA PRO A 267 -13.48 24.75 -4.40
C PRO A 267 -14.42 25.94 -4.13
N ALA A 268 -15.69 25.67 -3.98
CA ALA A 268 -16.62 26.63 -3.44
C ALA A 268 -16.21 27.02 -2.00
N ARG A 269 -16.51 28.24 -1.57
CA ARG A 269 -16.07 28.78 -0.27
C ARG A 269 -16.37 27.79 0.87
N GLY A 270 -15.31 27.41 1.61
CA GLY A 270 -15.40 26.56 2.79
C GLY A 270 -15.67 25.06 2.54
N GLN A 271 -15.68 24.60 1.28
CA GLN A 271 -15.98 23.21 0.93
C GLN A 271 -14.89 22.60 0.03
N PRO A 272 -14.59 21.28 0.12
CA PRO A 272 -13.75 20.62 -0.85
C PRO A 272 -14.46 20.49 -2.20
N ILE A 273 -13.70 20.39 -3.31
CA ILE A 273 -14.25 20.13 -4.65
C ILE A 273 -15.06 18.84 -4.66
N LEU A 274 -14.52 17.79 -4.02
CA LEU A 274 -15.21 16.51 -3.87
C LEU A 274 -15.25 16.10 -2.40
N ALA A 275 -16.43 15.76 -1.93
CA ALA A 275 -16.63 15.15 -0.61
C ALA A 275 -17.48 13.89 -0.76
N THR A 276 -17.06 12.80 -0.11
CA THR A 276 -17.85 11.57 -0.03
C THR A 276 -17.89 11.04 1.40
N GLY A 277 -18.99 10.43 1.79
CA GLY A 277 -19.20 9.87 3.12
C GLY A 277 -20.55 9.13 3.19
N PRO A 278 -21.01 8.78 4.40
CA PRO A 278 -22.27 8.04 4.58
C PRO A 278 -23.49 8.71 3.95
N GLY A 279 -23.47 10.06 3.79
CA GLY A 279 -24.54 10.83 3.14
C GLY A 279 -24.42 10.96 1.60
N GLY A 280 -23.54 10.21 0.97
CA GLY A 280 -23.33 10.23 -0.47
C GLY A 280 -22.11 11.06 -0.93
N THR A 281 -22.07 11.35 -2.21
CA THR A 281 -20.99 12.12 -2.86
C THR A 281 -21.51 13.50 -3.27
N ARG A 282 -20.74 14.54 -2.97
CA ARG A 282 -21.00 15.91 -3.39
C ARG A 282 -19.79 16.46 -4.13
N ILE A 283 -20.07 17.14 -5.23
CA ILE A 283 -19.07 17.85 -6.04
C ILE A 283 -19.48 19.35 -6.05
N ALA A 284 -18.53 20.23 -5.72
CA ALA A 284 -18.73 21.67 -5.71
C ALA A 284 -17.45 22.36 -6.19
N ALA A 285 -17.39 22.69 -7.47
CA ALA A 285 -16.25 23.34 -8.10
C ALA A 285 -16.71 24.55 -8.91
N GLY A 286 -15.85 25.56 -8.98
CA GLY A 286 -15.93 26.67 -9.91
C GLY A 286 -14.63 26.81 -10.69
N THR A 287 -14.70 27.38 -11.88
CA THR A 287 -13.51 27.80 -12.63
C THR A 287 -13.20 29.25 -12.25
N SER A 288 -11.95 29.55 -11.86
CA SER A 288 -11.48 30.93 -11.83
C SER A 288 -10.97 31.24 -13.25
N GLY A 289 -11.69 32.10 -13.94
CA GLY A 289 -11.21 32.69 -15.17
C GLY A 289 -10.03 33.62 -14.93
#